data_030c2f9ad3fd0373861b19c479435216
#
_entry.id   030c2f9ad3fd0373861b19c479435216
#
_cell.length_a   1.000
_cell.length_b   1.000
_cell.length_c   1.000
_cell.angle_alpha   90.00
_cell.angle_beta   90.00
_cell.angle_gamma   90.00
#
_symmetry.space_group_name_H-M   'P 1'
#
loop_
_entity.id
_entity.type
_entity.pdbx_description
1 polymer ?
#
loop_
_entity_poly.entity_id
_entity_poly.type
_entity_poly.pdbx_seq_one_letter_code
_entity_poly.pdbx_strand_id
1 'polypeptide(L)'
;IHRAAGPELLQECRTLGGCRTGEAKITGAYRLPCRYIIHTVGPVWNGGKYGEREQLVSCYRTSLALAKEHGCETVAFPLISSGVFGYPKDQALRVAVDTITEFLAENDMTVYIVIFDRAAYQIGNKLFADIAAYIDDHYVDAHTDSRRERMRRMGVVENRMLTSYEDAPM
;
A
#
# COMPACT_ATOMS: atom_id res chain seq x y z
N ILE A 1 -14.04 1.84 -7.76
CA ILE A 1 -14.46 0.72 -6.91
C ILE A 1 -15.96 0.49 -7.04
N HIS A 2 -16.85 1.44 -6.66
CA HIS A 2 -18.29 1.27 -6.65
C HIS A 2 -18.88 0.80 -7.99
N ARG A 3 -18.44 1.38 -9.10
CA ARG A 3 -18.91 0.97 -10.43
C ARG A 3 -18.56 -0.49 -10.75
N ALA A 4 -17.40 -0.96 -10.33
CA ALA A 4 -16.94 -2.32 -10.56
C ALA A 4 -17.58 -3.33 -9.57
N ALA A 5 -17.77 -2.93 -8.33
CA ALA A 5 -18.37 -3.78 -7.29
C ALA A 5 -19.89 -3.98 -7.45
N GLY A 6 -20.56 -3.05 -8.09
CA GLY A 6 -22.02 -3.05 -8.23
C GLY A 6 -22.74 -2.22 -7.16
N PRO A 7 -24.08 -2.06 -7.29
CA PRO A 7 -24.85 -1.16 -6.44
C PRO A 7 -24.96 -1.63 -4.98
N GLU A 8 -24.78 -2.91 -4.72
CA GLU A 8 -24.89 -3.52 -3.40
C GLU A 8 -23.81 -2.97 -2.45
N LEU A 9 -22.60 -2.67 -2.95
CA LEU A 9 -21.54 -2.06 -2.15
C LEU A 9 -21.97 -0.72 -1.58
N LEU A 10 -22.61 0.13 -2.37
CA LEU A 10 -23.09 1.44 -1.90
C LEU A 10 -24.18 1.29 -0.82
N GLN A 11 -25.05 0.30 -0.96
CA GLN A 11 -26.08 0.01 0.05
C GLN A 11 -25.42 -0.40 1.38
N GLU A 12 -24.44 -1.28 1.37
CA GLU A 12 -23.71 -1.67 2.58
C GLU A 12 -22.95 -0.49 3.18
N CYS A 13 -22.25 0.32 2.37
CA CYS A 13 -21.53 1.51 2.84
C CYS A 13 -22.44 2.51 3.58
N ARG A 14 -23.69 2.67 3.16
CA ARG A 14 -24.65 3.54 3.83
C ARG A 14 -24.99 3.09 5.25
N THR A 15 -24.87 1.81 5.55
CA THR A 15 -25.12 1.26 6.90
C THR A 15 -23.95 1.49 7.86
N LEU A 16 -22.76 1.88 7.37
CA LEU A 16 -21.55 2.03 8.18
C LEU A 16 -21.56 3.31 9.05
N GLY A 17 -22.42 4.27 8.79
CA GLY A 17 -22.51 5.50 9.57
C GLY A 17 -21.32 6.46 9.39
N GLY A 18 -20.68 6.44 8.23
CA GLY A 18 -19.48 7.24 7.94
C GLY A 18 -18.17 6.58 8.38
N CYS A 19 -17.07 7.27 8.11
CA CYS A 19 -15.71 6.87 8.49
C CYS A 19 -14.88 8.14 8.71
N ARG A 20 -14.27 8.27 9.88
CA ARG A 20 -13.45 9.45 10.19
C ARG A 20 -12.09 9.34 9.52
N THR A 21 -11.43 10.49 9.32
CA THR A 21 -10.04 10.51 8.86
C THR A 21 -9.14 9.68 9.78
N GLY A 22 -8.37 8.76 9.19
CA GLY A 22 -7.51 7.83 9.94
C GLY A 22 -8.18 6.54 10.41
N GLU A 23 -9.50 6.45 10.31
CA GLU A 23 -10.24 5.21 10.60
C GLU A 23 -10.36 4.34 9.36
N ALA A 24 -10.72 3.07 9.57
CA ALA A 24 -11.05 2.14 8.50
C ALA A 24 -12.30 1.32 8.84
N LYS A 25 -13.03 0.92 7.80
CA LYS A 25 -14.20 0.05 7.88
C LYS A 25 -14.12 -1.00 6.78
N ILE A 26 -14.72 -2.15 6.99
CA ILE A 26 -14.67 -3.27 6.05
C ILE A 26 -16.07 -3.62 5.56
N THR A 27 -16.15 -3.98 4.28
CA THR A 27 -17.36 -4.48 3.61
C THR A 27 -17.06 -5.70 2.78
N GLY A 28 -18.09 -6.37 2.29
CA GLY A 28 -17.97 -7.34 1.21
C GLY A 28 -17.50 -6.67 -0.09
N ALA A 29 -17.01 -7.47 -1.01
CA ALA A 29 -16.47 -7.00 -2.30
C ALA A 29 -17.45 -7.14 -3.47
N TYR A 30 -18.53 -7.89 -3.30
CA TYR A 30 -19.59 -8.15 -4.29
C TYR A 30 -19.03 -8.66 -5.62
N ARG A 31 -19.07 -7.86 -6.69
CA ARG A 31 -18.60 -8.27 -8.02
C ARG A 31 -17.08 -8.16 -8.22
N LEU A 32 -16.35 -7.61 -7.25
CA LEU A 32 -14.90 -7.53 -7.34
C LEU A 32 -14.25 -8.90 -7.04
N PRO A 33 -13.13 -9.24 -7.69
CA PRO A 33 -12.44 -10.52 -7.50
C PRO A 33 -11.58 -10.52 -6.24
N CYS A 34 -12.16 -10.12 -5.11
CA CYS A 34 -11.53 -10.14 -3.78
C CYS A 34 -12.58 -10.44 -2.72
N ARG A 35 -12.15 -10.76 -1.51
CA ARG A 35 -13.09 -11.11 -0.42
C ARG A 35 -13.73 -9.90 0.22
N TYR A 36 -12.94 -8.86 0.44
CA TYR A 36 -13.35 -7.67 1.18
C TYR A 36 -12.85 -6.40 0.50
N ILE A 37 -13.53 -5.30 0.82
CA ILE A 37 -13.04 -3.95 0.59
C ILE A 37 -12.85 -3.29 1.95
N ILE A 38 -11.67 -2.74 2.18
CA ILE A 38 -11.38 -1.92 3.36
C ILE A 38 -11.42 -0.46 2.93
N HIS A 39 -12.31 0.29 3.56
CA HIS A 39 -12.54 1.71 3.32
C HIS A 39 -11.79 2.49 4.39
N THR A 40 -10.93 3.39 4.00
CA THR A 40 -10.28 4.33 4.91
C THR A 40 -10.33 5.74 4.35
N VAL A 41 -10.33 6.73 5.22
CA VAL A 41 -10.36 8.15 4.85
C VAL A 41 -9.02 8.77 5.18
N GLY A 42 -8.24 9.04 4.14
CA GLY A 42 -6.95 9.71 4.26
C GLY A 42 -7.10 11.22 4.53
N PRO A 43 -6.07 11.85 5.11
CA PRO A 43 -6.05 13.29 5.33
C PRO A 43 -5.94 14.09 4.05
N VAL A 44 -6.55 15.28 4.02
CA VAL A 44 -6.26 16.33 3.04
C VAL A 44 -4.97 17.03 3.47
N TRP A 45 -4.06 17.24 2.53
CA TRP A 45 -2.80 17.92 2.82
C TRP A 45 -2.98 19.43 3.03
N ASN A 46 -2.56 19.91 4.18
CA ASN A 46 -2.59 21.32 4.57
C ASN A 46 -1.21 21.81 5.06
N GLY A 47 -0.14 21.29 4.47
CA GLY A 47 1.23 21.72 4.77
C GLY A 47 1.96 20.89 5.83
N GLY A 48 1.36 19.80 6.33
CA GLY A 48 2.01 18.85 7.25
C GLY A 48 2.08 19.26 8.71
N LYS A 49 1.31 20.29 9.10
CA LYS A 49 1.33 20.85 10.47
C LYS A 49 0.06 20.56 11.29
N TYR A 50 -0.88 19.82 10.72
CA TYR A 50 -2.21 19.55 11.30
C TYR A 50 -2.44 18.07 11.60
N GLY A 51 -1.37 17.32 11.83
CA GLY A 51 -1.45 15.90 12.16
C GLY A 51 -1.69 14.97 10.96
N GLU A 52 -1.47 15.47 9.73
CA GLU A 52 -1.71 14.68 8.51
C GLU A 52 -0.88 13.42 8.46
N ARG A 53 0.37 13.48 8.96
CA ARG A 53 1.25 12.30 8.99
C ARG A 53 0.67 11.21 9.90
N GLU A 54 0.28 11.56 11.10
CA GLU A 54 -0.32 10.65 12.09
C GLU A 54 -1.64 10.06 11.59
N GLN A 55 -2.44 10.88 10.92
CA GLN A 55 -3.69 10.43 10.30
C GLN A 55 -3.44 9.45 9.15
N LEU A 56 -2.42 9.69 8.32
CA LEU A 56 -2.05 8.78 7.24
C LEU A 56 -1.49 7.45 7.78
N VAL A 57 -0.63 7.50 8.79
CA VAL A 57 -0.16 6.31 9.53
C VAL A 57 -1.35 5.52 10.07
N SER A 58 -2.33 6.20 10.67
CA SER A 58 -3.54 5.57 11.20
C SER A 58 -4.34 4.86 10.12
N CYS A 59 -4.47 5.44 8.91
CA CYS A 59 -5.14 4.77 7.78
C CYS A 59 -4.55 3.40 7.47
N TYR A 60 -3.22 3.31 7.39
CA TYR A 60 -2.54 2.03 7.13
C TYR A 60 -2.68 1.07 8.29
N ARG A 61 -2.45 1.52 9.52
CA ARG A 61 -2.54 0.67 10.73
C ARG A 61 -3.94 0.11 10.93
N THR A 62 -4.97 0.94 10.86
CA THR A 62 -6.36 0.49 11.06
C THR A 62 -6.81 -0.44 9.94
N SER A 63 -6.41 -0.19 8.71
CA SER A 63 -6.71 -1.08 7.58
C SER A 63 -6.02 -2.44 7.71
N LEU A 64 -4.75 -2.47 8.08
CA LEU A 64 -4.01 -3.72 8.29
C LEU A 64 -4.55 -4.51 9.48
N ALA A 65 -4.95 -3.83 10.55
CA ALA A 65 -5.59 -4.48 11.70
C ALA A 65 -6.91 -5.16 11.31
N LEU A 66 -7.77 -4.49 10.53
CA LEU A 66 -9.00 -5.09 10.00
C LEU A 66 -8.72 -6.27 9.07
N ALA A 67 -7.72 -6.17 8.20
CA ALA A 67 -7.33 -7.26 7.32
C ALA A 67 -6.88 -8.49 8.12
N LYS A 68 -6.07 -8.30 9.15
CA LYS A 68 -5.62 -9.37 10.06
C LYS A 68 -6.80 -9.99 10.81
N GLU A 69 -7.70 -9.19 11.38
CA GLU A 69 -8.89 -9.63 12.10
C GLU A 69 -9.80 -10.51 11.23
N HIS A 70 -9.89 -10.19 9.93
CA HIS A 70 -10.70 -10.95 8.97
C HIS A 70 -9.93 -12.08 8.26
N GLY A 71 -8.74 -12.42 8.73
CA GLY A 71 -7.94 -13.53 8.21
C GLY A 71 -7.46 -13.32 6.77
N CYS A 72 -7.22 -12.08 6.36
CA CYS A 72 -6.65 -11.77 5.06
C CYS A 72 -5.16 -12.13 5.00
N GLU A 73 -4.76 -12.87 3.98
CA GLU A 73 -3.35 -13.20 3.72
C GLU A 73 -2.68 -12.15 2.83
N THR A 74 -3.48 -11.42 2.05
CA THR A 74 -3.01 -10.39 1.12
C THR A 74 -3.85 -9.14 1.22
N VAL A 75 -3.20 -7.97 1.12
CA VAL A 75 -3.86 -6.66 1.06
C VAL A 75 -3.21 -5.81 -0.03
N ALA A 76 -4.03 -5.10 -0.81
CA ALA A 76 -3.56 -4.13 -1.80
C ALA A 76 -3.99 -2.72 -1.39
N PHE A 77 -3.04 -1.80 -1.32
CA PHE A 77 -3.26 -0.38 -1.05
C PHE A 77 -2.98 0.47 -2.28
N PRO A 78 -3.79 1.51 -2.52
CA PRO A 78 -3.33 2.64 -3.32
C PRO A 78 -2.36 3.50 -2.50
N LEU A 79 -1.74 4.48 -3.13
CA LEU A 79 -0.99 5.51 -2.42
C LEU A 79 -1.98 6.53 -1.81
N ILE A 80 -2.40 6.28 -0.57
CA ILE A 80 -3.46 7.03 0.11
C ILE A 80 -3.11 8.52 0.17
N SER A 81 -4.12 9.38 -0.06
CA SER A 81 -4.05 10.86 -0.02
C SER A 81 -3.16 11.53 -1.07
N SER A 82 -2.43 10.79 -1.91
CA SER A 82 -1.47 11.37 -2.87
C SER A 82 -2.09 11.89 -4.17
N GLY A 83 -3.37 11.66 -4.38
CA GLY A 83 -4.13 12.18 -5.52
C GLY A 83 -4.75 13.55 -5.23
N VAL A 84 -6.08 13.63 -5.27
CA VAL A 84 -6.85 14.87 -5.07
C VAL A 84 -6.59 15.53 -3.73
N PHE A 85 -6.28 14.76 -2.69
CA PHE A 85 -5.97 15.29 -1.36
C PHE A 85 -4.59 15.94 -1.26
N GLY A 86 -3.75 15.83 -2.28
CA GLY A 86 -2.54 16.60 -2.45
C GLY A 86 -1.39 16.26 -1.50
N TYR A 87 -1.43 15.15 -0.78
CA TYR A 87 -0.30 14.72 0.06
C TYR A 87 0.94 14.51 -0.83
N PRO A 88 2.11 15.09 -0.50
CA PRO A 88 3.33 14.92 -1.31
C PRO A 88 3.66 13.44 -1.48
N LYS A 89 3.84 13.00 -2.73
CA LYS A 89 3.94 11.58 -3.10
C LYS A 89 5.12 10.86 -2.46
N ASP A 90 6.27 11.52 -2.37
CA ASP A 90 7.47 11.00 -1.71
C ASP A 90 7.25 10.76 -0.21
N GLN A 91 6.60 11.72 0.45
CA GLN A 91 6.26 11.61 1.87
C GLN A 91 5.16 10.56 2.10
N ALA A 92 4.13 10.52 1.25
CA ALA A 92 3.06 9.55 1.32
C ALA A 92 3.59 8.11 1.15
N LEU A 93 4.49 7.90 0.19
CA LEU A 93 5.10 6.59 -0.03
C LEU A 93 5.99 6.17 1.15
N ARG A 94 6.76 7.08 1.71
CA ARG A 94 7.59 6.80 2.89
C ARG A 94 6.73 6.41 4.09
N VAL A 95 5.65 7.14 4.37
CA VAL A 95 4.70 6.78 5.43
C VAL A 95 4.11 5.40 5.20
N ALA A 96 3.69 5.09 3.97
CA ALA A 96 3.15 3.79 3.62
C ALA A 96 4.17 2.66 3.89
N VAL A 97 5.38 2.79 3.34
CA VAL A 97 6.44 1.79 3.47
C VAL A 97 6.83 1.60 4.93
N ASP A 98 7.09 2.67 5.68
CA ASP A 98 7.50 2.58 7.08
C ASP A 98 6.42 1.90 7.93
N THR A 99 5.15 2.31 7.78
CA THR A 99 4.03 1.76 8.56
C THR A 99 3.75 0.30 8.22
N ILE A 100 3.78 -0.05 6.94
CA ILE A 100 3.57 -1.43 6.49
C ILE A 100 4.72 -2.33 6.96
N THR A 101 5.96 -1.86 6.86
CA THR A 101 7.14 -2.61 7.32
C THR A 101 7.09 -2.87 8.83
N GLU A 102 6.69 -1.87 9.62
CA GLU A 102 6.50 -2.03 11.07
C GLU A 102 5.46 -3.12 11.38
N PHE A 103 4.34 -3.13 10.67
CA PHE A 103 3.31 -4.16 10.83
C PHE A 103 3.82 -5.56 10.42
N LEU A 104 4.53 -5.67 9.31
CA LEU A 104 5.05 -6.94 8.79
C LEU A 104 6.20 -7.51 9.62
N ALA A 105 6.83 -6.72 10.49
CA ALA A 105 7.84 -7.23 11.43
C ALA A 105 7.25 -8.26 12.43
N GLU A 106 5.96 -8.13 12.73
CA GLU A 106 5.26 -8.97 13.71
C GLU A 106 4.11 -9.79 13.12
N ASN A 107 3.82 -9.63 11.82
CA ASN A 107 2.67 -10.27 11.17
C ASN A 107 3.05 -10.86 9.81
N ASP A 108 2.57 -12.06 9.56
CA ASP A 108 2.75 -12.72 8.27
C ASP A 108 1.60 -12.33 7.32
N MET A 109 1.91 -11.47 6.36
CA MET A 109 0.96 -10.98 5.38
C MET A 109 1.72 -10.46 4.15
N THR A 110 1.14 -10.61 2.96
CA THR A 110 1.65 -9.97 1.75
C THR A 110 0.90 -8.67 1.50
N VAL A 111 1.62 -7.56 1.42
CA VAL A 111 1.04 -6.24 1.17
C VAL A 111 1.55 -5.68 -0.15
N TYR A 112 0.62 -5.25 -1.00
CA TYR A 112 0.89 -4.61 -2.27
C TYR A 112 0.62 -3.11 -2.17
N ILE A 113 1.54 -2.28 -2.64
CA ILE A 113 1.29 -0.86 -2.89
C ILE A 113 1.12 -0.69 -4.39
N VAL A 114 -0.07 -0.29 -4.81
CA VAL A 114 -0.42 -0.11 -6.23
C VAL A 114 -0.19 1.34 -6.61
N ILE A 115 0.72 1.57 -7.55
CA ILE A 115 1.12 2.90 -8.01
C ILE A 115 0.61 3.11 -9.44
N PHE A 116 -0.21 4.15 -9.64
CA PHE A 116 -0.86 4.43 -10.92
C PHE A 116 -0.16 5.52 -11.74
N ASP A 117 0.65 6.37 -11.11
CA ASP A 117 1.27 7.48 -11.82
C ASP A 117 2.79 7.35 -11.89
N ARG A 118 3.34 7.90 -12.99
CA ARG A 118 4.77 7.79 -13.30
C ARG A 118 5.67 8.48 -12.28
N ALA A 119 5.21 9.60 -11.69
CA ALA A 119 5.98 10.34 -10.70
C ALA A 119 6.13 9.52 -9.41
N ALA A 120 5.05 8.94 -8.90
CA ALA A 120 5.09 8.07 -7.73
C ALA A 120 5.92 6.81 -7.98
N TYR A 121 5.86 6.25 -9.20
CA TYR A 121 6.67 5.09 -9.59
C TYR A 121 8.19 5.41 -9.56
N GLN A 122 8.60 6.55 -10.10
CA GLN A 122 10.00 6.99 -10.08
C GLN A 122 10.51 7.23 -8.66
N ILE A 123 9.68 7.80 -7.80
CA ILE A 123 9.98 7.98 -6.36
C ILE A 123 10.15 6.62 -5.68
N GLY A 124 9.26 5.68 -5.99
CA GLY A 124 9.33 4.31 -5.47
C GLY A 124 10.64 3.62 -5.84
N ASN A 125 11.01 3.66 -7.11
CA ASN A 125 12.27 3.06 -7.58
C ASN A 125 13.50 3.63 -6.86
N LYS A 126 13.54 4.94 -6.64
CA LYS A 126 14.63 5.57 -5.89
C LYS A 126 14.65 5.10 -4.43
N LEU A 127 13.50 5.09 -3.77
CA LEU A 127 13.39 4.65 -2.38
C LEU A 127 13.83 3.20 -2.20
N PHE A 128 13.43 2.31 -3.10
CA PHE A 128 13.83 0.90 -3.05
C PHE A 128 15.29 0.69 -3.43
N ALA A 129 15.85 1.49 -4.33
CA ALA A 129 17.28 1.48 -4.63
C ALA A 129 18.11 1.90 -3.41
N ASP A 130 17.69 2.95 -2.70
CA ASP A 130 18.34 3.40 -1.48
C ASP A 130 18.26 2.34 -0.36
N ILE A 131 17.14 1.64 -0.23
CA ILE A 131 16.95 0.52 0.72
C ILE A 131 17.84 -0.67 0.32
N ALA A 132 17.89 -1.02 -0.95
CA ALA A 132 18.72 -2.12 -1.45
C ALA A 132 20.22 -1.82 -1.24
N ALA A 133 20.66 -0.59 -1.52
CA ALA A 133 22.02 -0.15 -1.25
C ALA A 133 22.37 -0.22 0.26
N TYR A 134 21.46 0.26 1.11
CA TYR A 134 21.63 0.18 2.56
C TYR A 134 21.76 -1.27 3.07
N ILE A 135 20.96 -2.18 2.52
CA ILE A 135 21.02 -3.61 2.86
C ILE A 135 22.34 -4.23 2.40
N ASP A 136 22.81 -3.89 1.20
CA ASP A 136 24.10 -4.40 0.67
C ASP A 136 25.30 -3.91 1.49
N ASP A 137 25.32 -2.65 1.90
CA ASP A 137 26.41 -2.07 2.68
C ASP A 137 26.48 -2.59 4.12
N HIS A 138 25.35 -2.97 4.71
CA HIS A 138 25.28 -3.34 6.14
C HIS A 138 25.09 -4.84 6.41
N TYR A 139 24.83 -5.66 5.40
CA TYR A 139 24.43 -7.06 5.56
C TYR A 139 25.29 -8.10 4.83
N VAL A 140 26.37 -7.69 4.17
CA VAL A 140 27.18 -8.56 3.31
C VAL A 140 27.96 -9.64 4.08
N ASP A 141 28.18 -9.50 5.37
CA ASP A 141 29.12 -10.38 6.08
C ASP A 141 28.54 -11.56 6.88
N ALA A 142 27.23 -11.74 6.96
CA ALA A 142 26.70 -12.72 7.91
C ALA A 142 25.99 -13.96 7.35
N HIS A 143 25.34 -13.94 6.15
CA HIS A 143 24.52 -15.11 5.73
C HIS A 143 24.34 -15.22 4.20
N THR A 144 25.17 -16.00 3.56
CA THR A 144 25.46 -15.89 2.12
C THR A 144 24.54 -16.60 1.13
N ASP A 145 23.84 -17.69 1.38
CA ASP A 145 23.29 -18.49 0.27
C ASP A 145 21.79 -18.41 0.03
N SER A 146 20.94 -18.42 1.03
CA SER A 146 19.48 -18.35 0.85
C SER A 146 18.98 -16.95 0.48
N ARG A 147 19.79 -15.94 0.70
CA ARG A 147 19.46 -14.53 0.43
C ARG A 147 19.69 -14.13 -1.03
N ARG A 148 20.74 -14.66 -1.67
CA ARG A 148 21.01 -14.43 -3.10
C ARG A 148 19.87 -14.96 -3.99
N GLU A 149 19.27 -16.07 -3.60
CA GLU A 149 18.14 -16.65 -4.31
C GLU A 149 16.83 -15.85 -4.12
N ARG A 150 16.63 -15.30 -2.91
CA ARG A 150 15.49 -14.38 -2.64
C ARG A 150 15.63 -13.06 -3.40
N MET A 151 16.81 -12.48 -3.44
CA MET A 151 17.11 -11.25 -4.19
C MET A 151 16.97 -11.46 -5.71
N ARG A 152 17.41 -12.62 -6.24
CA ARG A 152 17.14 -12.98 -7.63
C ARG A 152 15.66 -13.11 -7.95
N ARG A 153 14.85 -13.62 -7.04
CA ARG A 153 13.38 -13.69 -7.19
C ARG A 153 12.73 -12.31 -7.14
N MET A 154 13.22 -11.41 -6.32
CA MET A 154 12.76 -10.00 -6.28
C MET A 154 13.16 -9.25 -7.56
N GLY A 155 14.37 -9.42 -8.06
CA GLY A 155 14.80 -8.85 -9.35
C GLY A 155 14.04 -9.42 -10.56
N VAL A 156 13.58 -10.65 -10.51
CA VAL A 156 12.68 -11.24 -11.54
C VAL A 156 11.28 -10.63 -11.48
N VAL A 157 10.79 -10.26 -10.31
CA VAL A 157 9.52 -9.55 -10.14
C VAL A 157 9.63 -8.12 -10.68
N GLU A 158 10.74 -7.45 -10.42
CA GLU A 158 11.04 -6.11 -10.95
C GLU A 158 11.10 -6.10 -12.48
N ASN A 159 11.76 -7.07 -13.08
CA ASN A 159 11.80 -7.22 -14.55
C ASN A 159 10.45 -7.60 -15.17
N ARG A 160 9.60 -8.34 -14.46
CA ARG A 160 8.24 -8.65 -14.93
C ARG A 160 7.31 -7.44 -14.88
N MET A 161 7.48 -6.55 -13.92
CA MET A 161 6.73 -5.29 -13.87
C MET A 161 7.13 -4.33 -15.00
N LEU A 162 8.42 -4.27 -15.34
CA LEU A 162 8.91 -3.45 -16.44
C LEU A 162 8.40 -3.92 -17.82
N THR A 163 8.37 -5.23 -18.08
CA THR A 163 7.91 -5.78 -19.36
C THR A 163 6.39 -5.73 -19.56
N SER A 164 5.59 -5.74 -18.50
CA SER A 164 4.13 -5.64 -18.63
C SER A 164 3.62 -4.22 -18.95
N TYR A 165 4.47 -3.20 -18.85
CA TYR A 165 4.12 -1.81 -19.19
C TYR A 165 4.48 -1.40 -20.62
N GLU A 166 5.41 -2.13 -21.27
CA GLU A 166 5.78 -1.87 -22.66
C GLU A 166 4.79 -2.45 -23.70
N ASP A 167 3.96 -3.41 -23.30
CA ASP A 167 3.00 -4.10 -24.18
C ASP A 167 1.55 -3.60 -24.07
N ALA A 168 1.28 -2.48 -23.38
CA ALA A 168 -0.06 -1.89 -23.36
C ALA A 168 -0.29 -1.07 -24.65
N PRO A 169 -1.28 -1.42 -25.49
CA PRO A 169 -1.60 -0.65 -26.69
C PRO A 169 -2.12 0.75 -26.30
N MET A 170 -1.63 1.74 -27.05
CA MET A 170 -2.10 3.13 -26.95
C MET A 170 -3.57 3.26 -27.35
#